data_f4f44c1472e546bfd85e0315ee9407af
#
_entry.id   f4f44c1472e546bfd85e0315ee9407af
#
_cell.length_a   1.000
_cell.length_b   1.000
_cell.length_c   1.000
_cell.angle_alpha   90.00
_cell.angle_beta   90.00
_cell.angle_gamma   90.00
#
_symmetry.space_group_name_H-M   'P 1'
#
loop_
_entity.id
_entity.type
_entity.pdbx_description
1 polymer ?
#
loop_
_entity_poly.entity_id
_entity_poly.type
_entity_poly.pdbx_seq_one_letter_code
_entity_poly.pdbx_strand_id
1 'polypeptide(L)'
;LAMRAQMGIDQPNFGPLTDAMLWGPGEATAPLIQPRVEPEIGLRFARPLAGEVTVDDVVDAIGDALACLEVVDSVYPEYRFRLEDNTADGSSAAGVVVGPPLRGTDALDEVSVVLTRNGEEVGSATGSAASGHPAAGVVWLVRELARRGEMVRAGELVITGGLTRAVPLDPGDRIEAVFDGEIRVATYRSSR
;
A
#
# COMPACT_ATOMS: atom_id res chain seq x y z
N LEU A 1 -2.70 10.04 -4.51
CA LEU A 1 -2.64 10.90 -5.71
C LEU A 1 -1.24 10.94 -6.33
N ALA A 2 -0.16 10.89 -5.54
CA ALA A 2 1.22 10.92 -6.05
C ALA A 2 1.50 9.73 -6.99
N MET A 3 1.07 8.52 -6.61
CA MET A 3 1.23 7.31 -7.41
C MET A 3 0.42 7.35 -8.70
N ARG A 4 -0.85 7.78 -8.67
CA ARG A 4 -1.64 7.89 -9.90
C ARG A 4 -1.00 8.83 -10.92
N ALA A 5 -0.49 9.99 -10.45
CA ALA A 5 0.24 10.90 -11.32
C ALA A 5 1.54 10.29 -11.86
N GLN A 6 2.26 9.50 -11.05
CA GLN A 6 3.48 8.81 -11.46
C GLN A 6 3.20 7.71 -12.49
N MET A 7 2.06 7.00 -12.37
CA MET A 7 1.65 5.91 -13.25
C MET A 7 0.80 6.37 -14.44
N GLY A 8 0.43 7.66 -14.50
CA GLY A 8 -0.38 8.22 -15.59
C GLY A 8 -1.81 7.72 -15.63
N ILE A 9 -2.37 7.27 -14.48
CA ILE A 9 -3.75 6.82 -14.35
C ILE A 9 -4.59 7.86 -13.60
N ASP A 10 -5.81 8.09 -14.07
CA ASP A 10 -6.73 9.11 -13.55
C ASP A 10 -7.79 8.54 -12.59
N GLN A 11 -7.93 7.21 -12.52
CA GLN A 11 -8.90 6.52 -11.68
C GLN A 11 -8.19 5.65 -10.62
N PRO A 12 -8.87 5.38 -9.48
CA PRO A 12 -8.41 4.35 -8.55
C PRO A 12 -8.38 2.99 -9.24
N ASN A 13 -7.43 2.15 -8.84
CA ASN A 13 -7.34 0.76 -9.24
C ASN A 13 -7.16 -0.12 -8.00
N PHE A 14 -7.45 -1.40 -8.12
CA PHE A 14 -7.16 -2.37 -7.07
C PHE A 14 -6.76 -3.72 -7.67
N GLY A 15 -5.97 -4.46 -6.93
CA GLY A 15 -5.59 -5.83 -7.23
C GLY A 15 -5.72 -6.71 -5.98
N PRO A 16 -5.92 -8.03 -6.16
CA PRO A 16 -5.94 -8.95 -5.04
C PRO A 16 -4.52 -9.17 -4.50
N LEU A 17 -4.39 -9.21 -3.17
CA LEU A 17 -3.22 -9.73 -2.49
C LEU A 17 -3.44 -11.20 -2.16
N THR A 18 -2.43 -12.03 -2.37
CA THR A 18 -2.41 -13.43 -1.95
C THR A 18 -1.54 -13.60 -0.71
N ASP A 19 -1.71 -14.71 0.01
CA ASP A 19 -0.88 -15.01 1.19
C ASP A 19 0.62 -15.05 0.85
N ALA A 20 0.98 -15.48 -0.37
CA ALA A 20 2.36 -15.51 -0.84
C ALA A 20 2.96 -14.10 -1.04
N MET A 21 2.14 -13.08 -1.18
CA MET A 21 2.55 -11.68 -1.32
C MET A 21 2.68 -10.95 0.02
N LEU A 22 2.28 -11.57 1.13
CA LEU A 22 2.43 -10.98 2.46
C LEU A 22 3.79 -11.37 3.04
N TRP A 23 4.70 -10.40 3.11
CA TRP A 23 6.07 -10.60 3.60
C TRP A 23 6.24 -9.97 4.97
N GLY A 24 7.14 -10.54 5.79
CA GLY A 24 7.66 -9.88 6.97
C GLY A 24 8.79 -8.90 6.59
N PRO A 25 9.19 -7.98 7.50
CA PRO A 25 10.37 -7.15 7.29
C PRO A 25 11.61 -7.99 7.00
N GLY A 26 12.33 -7.65 5.92
CA GLY A 26 13.50 -8.42 5.51
C GLY A 26 13.82 -8.34 4.03
N GLU A 27 14.47 -9.39 3.51
CA GLU A 27 14.86 -9.47 2.12
C GLU A 27 13.66 -9.72 1.19
N ALA A 28 13.55 -8.92 0.13
CA ALA A 28 12.64 -9.19 -0.98
C ALA A 28 13.23 -10.32 -1.84
N THR A 29 12.77 -11.55 -1.61
CA THR A 29 13.34 -12.76 -2.23
C THR A 29 12.61 -13.21 -3.49
N ALA A 30 11.47 -12.63 -3.82
CA ALA A 30 10.74 -12.94 -5.04
C ALA A 30 11.56 -12.57 -6.29
N PRO A 31 11.38 -13.28 -7.42
CA PRO A 31 11.95 -12.85 -8.69
C PRO A 31 11.27 -11.56 -9.15
N LEU A 32 12.01 -10.44 -9.09
CA LEU A 32 11.53 -9.11 -9.43
C LEU A 32 12.19 -8.57 -10.69
N ILE A 33 11.42 -7.87 -11.53
CA ILE A 33 11.84 -7.34 -12.83
C ILE A 33 12.43 -5.92 -12.68
N GLN A 34 11.60 -4.99 -12.22
CA GLN A 34 11.91 -3.56 -12.06
C GLN A 34 11.24 -2.98 -10.80
N PRO A 35 11.49 -3.57 -9.61
CA PRO A 35 10.71 -3.29 -8.42
C PRO A 35 10.86 -1.85 -7.95
N ARG A 36 9.77 -1.32 -7.41
CA ARG A 36 9.74 -0.08 -6.64
C ARG A 36 9.04 -0.31 -5.32
N VAL A 37 9.31 0.56 -4.35
CA VAL A 37 8.74 0.48 -3.00
C VAL A 37 8.10 1.79 -2.64
N GLU A 38 6.92 1.71 -2.02
CA GLU A 38 6.21 2.85 -1.44
C GLU A 38 5.66 2.53 -0.05
N PRO A 39 5.65 3.52 0.87
CA PRO A 39 5.07 3.34 2.18
C PRO A 39 3.55 3.45 2.10
N GLU A 40 2.86 2.58 2.83
CA GLU A 40 1.41 2.52 2.89
C GLU A 40 0.91 2.27 4.30
N ILE A 41 -0.34 2.63 4.55
CA ILE A 41 -1.07 2.19 5.73
C ILE A 41 -1.86 0.94 5.35
N GLY A 42 -1.61 -0.16 6.05
CA GLY A 42 -2.41 -1.38 5.93
C GLY A 42 -3.55 -1.36 6.93
N LEU A 43 -4.75 -1.66 6.49
CA LEU A 43 -5.95 -1.72 7.34
C LEU A 43 -6.43 -3.17 7.41
N ARG A 44 -6.36 -3.77 8.60
CA ARG A 44 -6.91 -5.09 8.88
C ARG A 44 -8.27 -4.94 9.55
N PHE A 45 -9.28 -5.55 8.97
CA PHE A 45 -10.67 -5.37 9.41
C PHE A 45 -11.08 -6.36 10.48
N ALA A 46 -11.69 -5.87 11.59
CA ALA A 46 -12.32 -6.68 12.62
C ALA A 46 -13.74 -7.06 12.23
N ARG A 47 -14.40 -6.29 11.35
CA ARG A 47 -15.78 -6.51 10.88
C ARG A 47 -15.85 -6.43 9.36
N PRO A 48 -16.78 -7.15 8.71
CA PRO A 48 -16.95 -7.08 7.27
C PRO A 48 -17.53 -5.73 6.84
N LEU A 49 -17.21 -5.29 5.62
CA LEU A 49 -17.75 -4.11 4.97
C LEU A 49 -18.38 -4.49 3.64
N ALA A 50 -19.64 -4.12 3.43
CA ALA A 50 -20.40 -4.44 2.22
C ALA A 50 -21.37 -3.31 1.85
N GLY A 51 -21.68 -3.17 0.56
CA GLY A 51 -22.66 -2.19 0.04
C GLY A 51 -22.17 -0.75 0.11
N GLU A 52 -23.05 0.15 0.52
CA GLU A 52 -22.70 1.57 0.70
C GLU A 52 -22.17 1.79 2.12
N VAL A 53 -20.97 2.36 2.20
CA VAL A 53 -20.29 2.67 3.46
C VAL A 53 -19.73 4.09 3.42
N THR A 54 -19.57 4.69 4.59
CA THR A 54 -18.91 5.99 4.81
C THR A 54 -17.47 5.78 5.29
N VAL A 55 -16.70 6.87 5.40
CA VAL A 55 -15.36 6.84 6.00
C VAL A 55 -15.43 6.38 7.46
N ASP A 56 -16.43 6.86 8.22
CA ASP A 56 -16.64 6.50 9.63
C ASP A 56 -16.96 5.01 9.77
N ASP A 57 -17.80 4.44 8.89
CA ASP A 57 -18.10 3.00 8.89
C ASP A 57 -16.85 2.16 8.64
N VAL A 58 -15.94 2.65 7.76
CA VAL A 58 -14.67 1.99 7.49
C VAL A 58 -13.76 2.06 8.71
N VAL A 59 -13.59 3.25 9.31
CA VAL A 59 -12.76 3.46 10.51
C VAL A 59 -13.25 2.56 11.65
N ASP A 60 -14.55 2.54 11.90
CA ASP A 60 -15.18 1.71 12.93
C ASP A 60 -15.00 0.20 12.70
N ALA A 61 -14.75 -0.23 11.48
CA ALA A 61 -14.55 -1.64 11.15
C ALA A 61 -13.08 -2.08 11.26
N ILE A 62 -12.12 -1.14 11.37
CA ILE A 62 -10.70 -1.46 11.49
C ILE A 62 -10.43 -2.16 12.83
N GLY A 63 -9.70 -3.27 12.79
CA GLY A 63 -9.12 -3.90 13.97
C GLY A 63 -7.69 -3.40 14.23
N ASP A 64 -6.85 -3.36 13.19
CA ASP A 64 -5.48 -2.90 13.26
C ASP A 64 -5.14 -2.02 12.06
N ALA A 65 -4.44 -0.92 12.31
CA ALA A 65 -3.72 -0.17 11.28
C ALA A 65 -2.24 -0.52 11.37
N LEU A 66 -1.61 -0.83 10.23
CA LEU A 66 -0.26 -1.39 10.16
C LEU A 66 0.66 -0.51 9.30
N ALA A 67 1.90 -0.37 9.72
CA ALA A 67 2.94 0.21 8.89
C ALA A 67 3.32 -0.79 7.79
N CYS A 68 3.15 -0.42 6.51
CA CYS A 68 3.43 -1.31 5.39
C CYS A 68 4.39 -0.67 4.38
N LEU A 69 5.09 -1.52 3.64
CA LEU A 69 5.75 -1.17 2.38
C LEU A 69 5.14 -2.03 1.28
N GLU A 70 4.55 -1.41 0.25
CA GLU A 70 4.20 -2.13 -0.95
C GLU A 70 5.44 -2.21 -1.86
N VAL A 71 5.70 -3.41 -2.37
CA VAL A 71 6.64 -3.63 -3.46
C VAL A 71 5.81 -3.80 -4.73
N VAL A 72 5.86 -2.81 -5.60
CA VAL A 72 5.26 -2.88 -6.93
C VAL A 72 6.31 -3.34 -7.94
N ASP A 73 5.91 -4.19 -8.90
CA ASP A 73 6.79 -4.70 -9.96
C ASP A 73 5.98 -5.02 -11.21
N SER A 74 5.97 -4.10 -12.16
CA SER A 74 5.18 -4.24 -13.37
C SER A 74 5.85 -5.14 -14.41
N VAL A 75 5.06 -5.97 -15.07
CA VAL A 75 5.49 -6.71 -16.25
C VAL A 75 5.66 -5.81 -17.49
N TYR A 76 5.11 -4.60 -17.45
CA TYR A 76 5.22 -3.62 -18.53
C TYR A 76 6.49 -2.78 -18.38
N PRO A 77 7.36 -2.73 -19.42
CA PRO A 77 8.62 -1.98 -19.36
C PRO A 77 8.42 -0.53 -18.92
N GLU A 78 9.24 -0.09 -17.96
CA GLU A 78 9.24 1.28 -17.44
C GLU A 78 7.89 1.75 -16.89
N TYR A 79 7.00 0.81 -16.50
CA TYR A 79 5.64 1.10 -16.05
C TYR A 79 4.80 1.83 -17.09
N ARG A 80 5.03 1.56 -18.39
CA ARG A 80 4.26 2.14 -19.50
C ARG A 80 3.07 1.25 -19.82
N PHE A 81 1.94 1.56 -19.24
CA PHE A 81 0.69 0.82 -19.38
C PHE A 81 -0.52 1.76 -19.39
N ARG A 82 -1.66 1.26 -19.82
CA ARG A 82 -2.98 1.86 -19.59
C ARG A 82 -3.60 1.26 -18.34
N LEU A 83 -4.71 1.85 -17.86
CA LEU A 83 -5.41 1.37 -16.67
C LEU A 83 -5.79 -0.12 -16.77
N GLU A 84 -6.27 -0.54 -17.94
CA GLU A 84 -6.69 -1.93 -18.20
C GLU A 84 -5.52 -2.90 -18.07
N ASP A 85 -4.36 -2.50 -18.58
CA ASP A 85 -3.12 -3.28 -18.52
C ASP A 85 -2.66 -3.42 -17.06
N ASN A 86 -2.67 -2.32 -16.30
CA ASN A 86 -2.30 -2.31 -14.88
C ASN A 86 -3.30 -3.13 -14.03
N THR A 87 -4.61 -3.06 -14.36
CA THR A 87 -5.62 -3.90 -13.70
C THR A 87 -5.37 -5.37 -13.95
N ALA A 88 -5.03 -5.75 -15.19
CA ALA A 88 -4.70 -7.13 -15.55
C ALA A 88 -3.41 -7.62 -14.87
N ASP A 89 -2.47 -6.71 -14.60
CA ASP A 89 -1.22 -6.93 -13.84
C ASP A 89 -1.42 -6.81 -12.31
N GLY A 90 -2.66 -6.90 -11.82
CA GLY A 90 -2.97 -6.85 -10.40
C GLY A 90 -2.54 -5.54 -9.70
N SER A 91 -2.64 -4.40 -10.40
CA SER A 91 -2.12 -3.09 -9.97
C SER A 91 -0.61 -3.06 -9.79
N SER A 92 0.11 -3.95 -10.48
CA SER A 92 1.56 -4.18 -10.35
C SER A 92 2.00 -4.62 -8.95
N ALA A 93 1.10 -5.07 -8.08
CA ALA A 93 1.44 -5.55 -6.75
C ALA A 93 2.30 -6.83 -6.84
N ALA A 94 3.51 -6.79 -6.30
CA ALA A 94 4.40 -7.95 -6.19
C ALA A 94 4.48 -8.50 -4.78
N GLY A 95 4.38 -7.63 -3.77
CA GLY A 95 4.33 -8.03 -2.37
C GLY A 95 4.13 -6.86 -1.43
N VAL A 96 3.76 -7.19 -0.20
CA VAL A 96 3.57 -6.22 0.87
C VAL A 96 4.37 -6.65 2.08
N VAL A 97 5.29 -5.78 2.50
CA VAL A 97 6.02 -5.98 3.77
C VAL A 97 5.14 -5.46 4.88
N VAL A 98 4.60 -6.37 5.66
CA VAL A 98 3.72 -6.04 6.79
C VAL A 98 4.57 -5.82 8.03
N GLY A 99 4.58 -4.59 8.52
CA GLY A 99 5.30 -4.15 9.70
C GLY A 99 4.44 -4.10 10.96
N PRO A 100 4.92 -3.38 12.00
CA PRO A 100 4.22 -3.27 13.27
C PRO A 100 2.92 -2.46 13.17
N PRO A 101 2.00 -2.59 14.17
CA PRO A 101 0.83 -1.76 14.26
C PRO A 101 1.18 -0.28 14.51
N LEU A 102 0.38 0.60 13.93
CA LEU A 102 0.37 2.04 14.20
C LEU A 102 -0.32 2.33 15.56
N ARG A 103 -0.18 3.56 16.05
CA ARG A 103 -0.75 3.98 17.33
C ARG A 103 -2.21 4.40 17.21
N GLY A 104 -3.10 3.45 16.97
CA GLY A 104 -4.55 3.71 16.88
C GLY A 104 -5.04 3.89 15.44
N THR A 105 -6.33 4.17 15.30
CA THR A 105 -7.05 4.20 14.02
C THR A 105 -7.84 5.50 13.82
N ASP A 106 -7.84 6.41 14.79
CA ASP A 106 -8.75 7.58 14.79
C ASP A 106 -8.24 8.75 13.94
N ALA A 107 -6.92 8.87 13.75
CA ALA A 107 -6.27 10.00 13.05
C ALA A 107 -5.31 9.50 11.98
N LEU A 108 -5.76 8.54 11.15
CA LEU A 108 -4.93 7.91 10.14
C LEU A 108 -4.43 8.88 9.06
N ASP A 109 -5.15 9.96 8.80
CA ASP A 109 -4.77 11.03 7.86
C ASP A 109 -3.63 11.89 8.39
N GLU A 110 -3.43 11.96 9.72
CA GLU A 110 -2.35 12.70 10.37
C GLU A 110 -1.07 11.88 10.54
N VAL A 111 -1.14 10.54 10.44
CA VAL A 111 0.03 9.66 10.57
C VAL A 111 1.13 10.11 9.62
N SER A 112 2.27 10.52 10.17
CA SER A 112 3.42 10.95 9.38
C SER A 112 4.26 9.75 8.92
N VAL A 113 4.89 9.86 7.74
CA VAL A 113 5.85 8.88 7.24
C VAL A 113 7.04 9.55 6.59
N VAL A 114 8.22 9.02 6.87
CA VAL A 114 9.47 9.34 6.18
C VAL A 114 10.00 8.07 5.52
N LEU A 115 10.23 8.12 4.21
CA LEU A 115 10.82 7.04 3.43
C LEU A 115 12.30 7.33 3.19
N THR A 116 13.15 6.36 3.50
CA THR A 116 14.58 6.44 3.24
C THR A 116 15.05 5.33 2.31
N ARG A 117 16.04 5.62 1.48
CA ARG A 117 16.79 4.65 0.67
C ARG A 117 18.26 4.71 1.09
N ASN A 118 18.80 3.61 1.59
CA ASN A 118 20.19 3.51 2.07
C ASN A 118 20.53 4.56 3.15
N GLY A 119 19.54 4.95 3.96
CA GLY A 119 19.67 5.95 5.03
C GLY A 119 19.46 7.39 4.61
N GLU A 120 19.28 7.67 3.32
CA GLU A 120 18.96 9.01 2.80
C GLU A 120 17.45 9.16 2.63
N GLU A 121 16.88 10.29 3.07
CA GLU A 121 15.47 10.59 2.88
C GLU A 121 15.16 10.79 1.39
N VAL A 122 14.17 10.05 0.89
CA VAL A 122 13.72 10.09 -0.51
C VAL A 122 12.26 10.52 -0.66
N GLY A 123 11.54 10.65 0.45
CA GLY A 123 10.18 11.15 0.47
C GLY A 123 9.62 11.21 1.88
N SER A 124 8.65 12.10 2.06
CA SER A 124 7.87 12.21 3.30
C SER A 124 6.44 12.65 2.98
N ALA A 125 5.49 12.23 3.83
CA ALA A 125 4.07 12.52 3.66
C ALA A 125 3.32 12.34 4.98
N THR A 126 2.01 12.58 4.92
CA THR A 126 1.07 12.13 5.94
C THR A 126 0.05 11.17 5.33
N GLY A 127 -0.72 10.47 6.16
CA GLY A 127 -1.77 9.56 5.72
C GLY A 127 -2.81 10.21 4.81
N SER A 128 -2.99 11.54 4.91
CA SER A 128 -3.87 12.31 4.02
C SER A 128 -3.46 12.24 2.53
N ALA A 129 -2.21 11.86 2.21
CA ALA A 129 -1.77 11.61 0.83
C ALA A 129 -2.57 10.49 0.16
N ALA A 130 -3.10 9.53 0.92
CA ALA A 130 -4.02 8.50 0.46
C ALA A 130 -5.44 9.06 0.28
N SER A 131 -5.68 9.85 -0.77
CA SER A 131 -7.00 10.39 -1.15
C SER A 131 -7.67 11.30 -0.10
N GLY A 132 -6.89 11.99 0.72
CA GLY A 132 -7.36 12.85 1.81
C GLY A 132 -7.50 12.10 3.15
N HIS A 133 -7.83 10.83 3.12
CA HIS A 133 -7.89 9.94 4.29
C HIS A 133 -7.68 8.49 3.83
N PRO A 134 -6.90 7.64 4.54
CA PRO A 134 -6.66 6.24 4.17
C PRO A 134 -7.94 5.42 3.95
N ALA A 135 -8.96 5.62 4.78
CA ALA A 135 -10.25 4.95 4.64
C ALA A 135 -11.04 5.35 3.37
N ALA A 136 -10.76 6.49 2.76
CA ALA A 136 -11.48 6.94 1.55
C ALA A 136 -11.28 5.99 0.35
N GLY A 137 -10.08 5.42 0.22
CA GLY A 137 -9.79 4.39 -0.79
C GLY A 137 -10.61 3.11 -0.55
N VAL A 138 -10.80 2.74 0.72
CA VAL A 138 -11.60 1.57 1.10
C VAL A 138 -13.07 1.77 0.83
N VAL A 139 -13.63 2.97 1.05
CA VAL A 139 -15.02 3.30 0.66
C VAL A 139 -15.24 3.04 -0.83
N TRP A 140 -14.31 3.50 -1.66
CA TRP A 140 -14.36 3.24 -3.10
C TRP A 140 -14.25 1.73 -3.40
N LEU A 141 -13.30 1.02 -2.77
CA LEU A 141 -13.10 -0.43 -2.96
C LEU A 141 -14.36 -1.22 -2.60
N VAL A 142 -14.99 -0.94 -1.46
CA VAL A 142 -16.22 -1.65 -1.02
C VAL A 142 -17.34 -1.49 -2.05
N ARG A 143 -17.50 -0.30 -2.64
CA ARG A 143 -18.48 -0.06 -3.72
C ARG A 143 -18.16 -0.87 -4.97
N GLU A 144 -16.90 -0.95 -5.38
CA GLU A 144 -16.47 -1.74 -6.53
C GLU A 144 -16.69 -3.25 -6.30
N LEU A 145 -16.38 -3.74 -5.11
CA LEU A 145 -16.64 -5.12 -4.71
C LEU A 145 -18.14 -5.44 -4.68
N ALA A 146 -18.96 -4.54 -4.14
CA ALA A 146 -20.41 -4.71 -4.08
C ALA A 146 -21.05 -4.86 -5.46
N ARG A 147 -20.55 -4.16 -6.50
CA ARG A 147 -20.99 -4.32 -7.90
C ARG A 147 -20.74 -5.72 -8.45
N ARG A 148 -19.84 -6.48 -7.84
CA ARG A 148 -19.48 -7.85 -8.20
C ARG A 148 -20.11 -8.90 -7.25
N GLY A 149 -20.92 -8.45 -6.28
CA GLY A 149 -21.48 -9.31 -5.22
C GLY A 149 -20.44 -9.73 -4.18
N GLU A 150 -19.35 -9.00 -4.08
CA GLU A 150 -18.24 -9.24 -3.15
C GLU A 150 -18.24 -8.20 -2.01
N MET A 151 -17.39 -8.43 -1.00
CA MET A 151 -17.24 -7.56 0.17
C MET A 151 -15.82 -7.66 0.72
N VAL A 152 -15.45 -6.72 1.58
CA VAL A 152 -14.29 -6.88 2.47
C VAL A 152 -14.71 -7.68 3.68
N ARG A 153 -13.99 -8.76 4.02
CA ARG A 153 -14.31 -9.66 5.13
C ARG A 153 -13.52 -9.31 6.38
N ALA A 154 -14.01 -9.74 7.52
CA ALA A 154 -13.24 -9.70 8.76
C ALA A 154 -11.94 -10.51 8.61
N GLY A 155 -10.82 -9.97 9.10
CA GLY A 155 -9.48 -10.53 8.97
C GLY A 155 -8.73 -10.13 7.69
N GLU A 156 -9.42 -9.67 6.65
CA GLU A 156 -8.76 -9.23 5.42
C GLU A 156 -7.93 -7.95 5.63
N LEU A 157 -6.83 -7.86 4.91
CA LEU A 157 -5.92 -6.70 4.87
C LEU A 157 -6.13 -5.94 3.57
N VAL A 158 -6.34 -4.63 3.68
CA VAL A 158 -6.32 -3.70 2.55
C VAL A 158 -5.18 -2.71 2.75
N ILE A 159 -4.31 -2.55 1.76
CA ILE A 159 -3.34 -1.46 1.70
C ILE A 159 -3.96 -0.28 0.94
N THR A 160 -3.68 0.94 1.37
CA THR A 160 -4.50 2.13 1.03
C THR A 160 -4.00 2.94 -0.16
N GLY A 161 -2.89 2.52 -0.77
CA GLY A 161 -2.20 3.24 -1.83
C GLY A 161 -1.04 4.10 -1.31
N GLY A 162 -0.03 4.27 -2.14
CA GLY A 162 1.23 4.91 -1.80
C GLY A 162 1.10 6.30 -1.21
N LEU A 163 1.70 6.52 -0.05
CA LEU A 163 1.74 7.82 0.62
C LEU A 163 2.76 8.76 -0.02
N THR A 164 3.86 8.22 -0.56
CA THR A 164 4.86 8.95 -1.32
C THR A 164 4.94 8.45 -2.76
N ARG A 165 5.88 8.96 -3.54
CA ARG A 165 6.24 8.32 -4.81
C ARG A 165 6.97 7.01 -4.54
N ALA A 166 6.72 5.99 -5.37
CA ALA A 166 7.47 4.75 -5.33
C ALA A 166 8.92 4.96 -5.77
N VAL A 167 9.86 4.42 -4.99
CA VAL A 167 11.30 4.52 -5.26
C VAL A 167 11.87 3.18 -5.74
N PRO A 168 12.86 3.14 -6.64
CA PRO A 168 13.49 1.89 -7.09
C PRO A 168 14.05 1.08 -5.92
N LEU A 169 13.97 -0.24 -6.04
CA LEU A 169 14.62 -1.21 -5.15
C LEU A 169 15.67 -1.98 -5.96
N ASP A 170 16.82 -1.36 -6.18
CA ASP A 170 17.91 -1.97 -6.94
C ASP A 170 18.68 -3.01 -6.08
N PRO A 171 19.41 -3.95 -6.71
CA PRO A 171 20.28 -4.86 -5.96
C PRO A 171 21.25 -4.11 -5.04
N GLY A 172 21.27 -4.45 -3.76
CA GLY A 172 22.04 -3.79 -2.71
C GLY A 172 21.31 -2.70 -1.94
N ASP A 173 20.10 -2.31 -2.37
CA ASP A 173 19.31 -1.30 -1.66
C ASP A 173 18.63 -1.82 -0.40
N ARG A 174 18.50 -0.90 0.56
CA ARG A 174 17.62 -1.00 1.72
C ARG A 174 16.65 0.17 1.71
N ILE A 175 15.37 -0.13 1.74
CA ILE A 175 14.29 0.86 1.88
C ILE A 175 13.70 0.72 3.27
N GLU A 176 13.54 1.83 3.97
CA GLU A 176 12.91 1.89 5.30
C GLU A 176 11.89 3.03 5.35
N ALA A 177 10.71 2.74 5.89
CA ALA A 177 9.73 3.74 6.25
C ALA A 177 9.66 3.86 7.77
N VAL A 178 9.60 5.10 8.26
CA VAL A 178 9.43 5.44 9.67
C VAL A 178 8.13 6.21 9.81
N PHE A 179 7.15 5.60 10.47
CA PHE A 179 5.86 6.20 10.76
C PHE A 179 5.90 6.84 12.15
N ASP A 180 5.36 8.05 12.29
CA ASP A 180 5.31 8.85 13.52
C ASP A 180 6.65 8.95 14.27
N GLY A 181 7.74 8.95 13.51
CA GLY A 181 9.10 9.08 14.02
C GLY A 181 9.68 7.83 14.72
N GLU A 182 8.91 6.74 14.87
CA GLU A 182 9.33 5.59 15.69
C GLU A 182 8.96 4.21 15.14
N ILE A 183 7.82 4.06 14.47
CA ILE A 183 7.36 2.75 13.97
C ILE A 183 8.03 2.48 12.63
N ARG A 184 8.87 1.44 12.58
CA ARG A 184 9.74 1.15 11.45
C ARG A 184 9.32 -0.11 10.72
N VAL A 185 9.32 -0.03 9.39
CA VAL A 185 9.21 -1.19 8.50
C VAL A 185 10.26 -1.05 7.40
N ALA A 186 10.93 -2.14 7.06
CA ALA A 186 12.01 -2.10 6.08
C ALA A 186 12.05 -3.36 5.22
N THR A 187 12.51 -3.18 3.99
CA THR A 187 12.90 -4.27 3.09
C THR A 187 14.24 -3.96 2.44
N TYR A 188 14.90 -4.98 1.91
CA TYR A 188 16.14 -4.83 1.16
C TYR A 188 16.20 -5.86 0.04
N ARG A 189 17.04 -5.59 -0.98
CA ARG A 189 17.34 -6.53 -2.06
C ARG A 189 18.81 -6.87 -2.02
N SER A 190 19.12 -8.16 -1.98
CA SER A 190 20.51 -8.63 -2.04
C SER A 190 21.24 -8.17 -3.30
N SER A 191 22.56 -7.99 -3.19
CA SER A 191 23.43 -7.62 -4.34
C SER A 191 23.72 -8.78 -5.29
N ARG A 192 23.11 -9.96 -5.07
CA ARG A 192 23.38 -11.19 -5.82
C ARG A 192 22.45 -11.38 -7.01
#